data_cdb850c1dd2a8d6254bad438992f2eb5
#
_entry.id   cdb850c1dd2a8d6254bad438992f2eb5
#
_cell.length_a   1.000
_cell.length_b   1.000
_cell.length_c   1.000
_cell.angle_alpha   90.00
_cell.angle_beta   90.00
_cell.angle_gamma   90.00
#
_symmetry.space_group_name_H-M   'P 1'
#
loop_
_entity.id
_entity.type
_entity.pdbx_description
1 polymer ?
#
loop_
_entity_poly.entity_id
_entity_poly.type
_entity_poly.pdbx_seq_one_letter_code
_entity_poly.pdbx_strand_id
1 'polypeptide(L)'
;MANIGVTMSLALVTGGKLFYFLASLVVFGLIILFHEGGHFLVAKLKKVRVEEFAVGFGPPLYQKKVGETLYSIRLVPLGGYVKLTGEDEEPADPLDSSNFQNKSFLDRMAIVVAGPLMNYILAFLFLWFSAITFGIPAGDKFSTTLGEILPGSQAQLAGLKEKDQVLAIWCFHKQQHGKELESNEGMEMKKIISTHAGEKLRLIVKRGNEIKEFLATPTGEIGSKDGKLGFMMVPVYKKVNPFVAIYESALDVYIFNKQMIMGLYYVITKKIKSGVSGPVGIVSMMIHQGAQYGFFYFLNLAAIINVCVGFFNLLPIPALDGMRLVFLFIGSLRGRSISQKKEGFVHYIGFILLILLILVVTYQDILRIVRGDNLIK
;
A
#
# COMPACT_ATOMS: atom_id res chain seq x y z
N MET A 1 -17.66 5.48 38.43
CA MET A 1 -16.62 6.14 37.60
C MET A 1 -15.90 5.19 36.61
N ALA A 2 -15.85 3.88 36.86
CA ALA A 2 -15.18 2.91 35.97
C ALA A 2 -15.88 2.71 34.60
N ASN A 3 -17.21 2.80 34.52
CA ASN A 3 -17.98 2.62 33.28
C ASN A 3 -17.83 3.75 32.26
N ILE A 4 -17.57 4.99 32.69
CA ILE A 4 -17.43 6.15 31.80
C ILE A 4 -16.08 6.09 31.06
N GLY A 5 -15.03 5.67 31.71
CA GLY A 5 -13.70 5.51 31.11
C GLY A 5 -13.66 4.41 30.03
N VAL A 6 -14.34 3.28 30.27
CA VAL A 6 -14.41 2.16 29.33
C VAL A 6 -15.26 2.52 28.12
N THR A 7 -16.42 3.18 28.31
CA THR A 7 -17.27 3.63 27.19
C THR A 7 -16.62 4.72 26.36
N MET A 8 -15.88 5.67 26.97
CA MET A 8 -15.15 6.72 26.25
C MET A 8 -13.94 6.15 25.49
N SER A 9 -13.24 5.17 26.06
CA SER A 9 -12.15 4.45 25.35
C SER A 9 -12.68 3.64 24.18
N LEU A 10 -13.82 2.94 24.35
CA LEU A 10 -14.46 2.18 23.28
C LEU A 10 -14.97 3.11 22.14
N ALA A 11 -15.53 4.25 22.47
CA ALA A 11 -16.00 5.25 21.51
C ALA A 11 -14.84 5.88 20.72
N LEU A 12 -13.71 6.16 21.35
CA LEU A 12 -12.50 6.67 20.69
C LEU A 12 -11.88 5.62 19.76
N VAL A 13 -11.82 4.37 20.16
CA VAL A 13 -11.31 3.27 19.32
C VAL A 13 -12.24 3.02 18.13
N THR A 14 -13.56 3.05 18.33
CA THR A 14 -14.55 2.87 17.26
C THR A 14 -14.56 4.07 16.31
N GLY A 15 -14.47 5.29 16.84
CA GLY A 15 -14.37 6.52 16.05
C GLY A 15 -13.11 6.56 15.18
N GLY A 16 -11.98 6.11 15.71
CA GLY A 16 -10.74 5.99 14.95
C GLY A 16 -10.85 5.00 13.78
N LYS A 17 -11.44 3.83 14.01
CA LYS A 17 -11.65 2.83 12.94
C LYS A 17 -12.60 3.33 11.85
N LEU A 18 -13.70 4.00 12.24
CA LEU A 18 -14.63 4.59 11.28
C LEU A 18 -13.94 5.67 10.43
N PHE A 19 -13.13 6.54 11.04
CA PHE A 19 -12.35 7.53 10.31
C PHE A 19 -11.45 6.86 9.24
N TYR A 20 -10.67 5.85 9.61
CA TYR A 20 -9.77 5.17 8.66
C TYR A 20 -10.53 4.34 7.62
N PHE A 21 -11.70 3.81 7.94
CA PHE A 21 -12.58 3.20 6.96
C PHE A 21 -13.02 4.21 5.88
N LEU A 22 -13.54 5.38 6.29
CA LEU A 22 -13.95 6.42 5.36
C LEU A 22 -12.75 6.98 4.57
N ALA A 23 -11.62 7.20 5.24
CA ALA A 23 -10.39 7.61 4.59
C ALA A 23 -9.90 6.59 3.55
N SER A 24 -10.05 5.28 3.81
CA SER A 24 -9.72 4.23 2.84
C SER A 24 -10.60 4.31 1.59
N LEU A 25 -11.90 4.55 1.75
CA LEU A 25 -12.81 4.74 0.60
C LEU A 25 -12.40 5.96 -0.24
N VAL A 26 -12.01 7.07 0.41
CA VAL A 26 -11.50 8.26 -0.29
C VAL A 26 -10.21 7.94 -1.03
N VAL A 27 -9.27 7.23 -0.40
CA VAL A 27 -8.00 6.81 -1.05
C VAL A 27 -8.29 5.95 -2.27
N PHE A 28 -9.17 4.95 -2.18
CA PHE A 28 -9.54 4.12 -3.34
C PHE A 28 -10.20 4.94 -4.45
N GLY A 29 -11.07 5.88 -4.09
CA GLY A 29 -11.65 6.82 -5.06
C GLY A 29 -10.59 7.67 -5.76
N LEU A 30 -9.58 8.17 -5.02
CA LEU A 30 -8.46 8.92 -5.59
C LEU A 30 -7.58 8.06 -6.49
N ILE A 31 -7.29 6.80 -6.12
CA ILE A 31 -6.52 5.86 -6.96
C ILE A 31 -7.16 5.73 -8.33
N ILE A 32 -8.48 5.50 -8.35
CA ILE A 32 -9.26 5.35 -9.58
C ILE A 32 -9.30 6.67 -10.36
N LEU A 33 -9.63 7.76 -9.68
CA LEU A 33 -9.76 9.08 -10.30
C LEU A 33 -8.45 9.53 -10.96
N PHE A 34 -7.31 9.30 -10.31
CA PHE A 34 -6.00 9.65 -10.87
C PHE A 34 -5.66 8.74 -12.05
N HIS A 35 -5.92 7.44 -11.93
CA HIS A 35 -5.69 6.48 -13.01
C HIS A 35 -6.48 6.87 -14.27
N GLU A 36 -7.80 6.93 -14.16
CA GLU A 36 -8.67 7.31 -15.28
C GLU A 36 -8.40 8.74 -15.75
N GLY A 37 -8.11 9.64 -14.79
CA GLY A 37 -7.71 11.01 -15.06
C GLY A 37 -6.44 11.11 -15.90
N GLY A 38 -5.51 10.16 -15.77
CA GLY A 38 -4.31 10.05 -16.61
C GLY A 38 -4.67 9.81 -18.07
N HIS A 39 -5.44 8.78 -18.34
CA HIS A 39 -5.93 8.45 -19.69
C HIS A 39 -6.70 9.63 -20.29
N PHE A 40 -7.64 10.18 -19.51
CA PHE A 40 -8.44 11.33 -19.92
C PHE A 40 -7.59 12.53 -20.30
N LEU A 41 -6.68 12.93 -19.42
CA LEU A 41 -5.85 14.13 -19.63
C LEU A 41 -5.01 14.01 -20.89
N VAL A 42 -4.32 12.87 -21.06
CA VAL A 42 -3.44 12.67 -22.21
C VAL A 42 -4.25 12.47 -23.49
N ALA A 43 -5.42 11.82 -23.44
CA ALA A 43 -6.34 11.74 -24.59
C ALA A 43 -6.76 13.13 -25.07
N LYS A 44 -7.15 14.03 -24.15
CA LYS A 44 -7.49 15.42 -24.48
C LYS A 44 -6.30 16.20 -25.04
N LEU A 45 -5.10 16.05 -24.45
CA LEU A 45 -3.87 16.67 -24.97
C LEU A 45 -3.53 16.20 -26.40
N LYS A 46 -3.81 14.92 -26.69
CA LYS A 46 -3.60 14.33 -28.02
C LYS A 46 -4.79 14.56 -28.97
N LYS A 47 -5.78 15.35 -28.55
CA LYS A 47 -7.00 15.65 -29.33
C LYS A 47 -7.75 14.38 -29.73
N VAL A 48 -7.82 13.40 -28.84
CA VAL A 48 -8.72 12.27 -28.94
C VAL A 48 -10.04 12.66 -28.28
N ARG A 49 -11.17 12.35 -28.95
CA ARG A 49 -12.49 12.61 -28.40
C ARG A 49 -12.76 11.65 -27.25
N VAL A 50 -13.12 12.20 -26.10
CA VAL A 50 -13.57 11.45 -24.93
C VAL A 50 -15.08 11.52 -24.86
N GLU A 51 -15.74 10.38 -25.04
CA GLU A 51 -17.19 10.26 -25.02
C GLU A 51 -17.72 10.29 -23.59
N GLU A 52 -17.11 9.51 -22.71
CA GLU A 52 -17.48 9.45 -21.30
C GLU A 52 -16.27 9.34 -20.37
N PHE A 53 -16.33 10.05 -19.27
CA PHE A 53 -15.45 9.91 -18.11
C PHE A 53 -16.30 9.49 -16.91
N ALA A 54 -16.13 8.26 -16.44
CA ALA A 54 -16.95 7.70 -15.38
C ALA A 54 -16.13 7.29 -14.16
N VAL A 55 -16.63 7.66 -12.96
CA VAL A 55 -16.14 7.14 -11.69
C VAL A 55 -17.18 6.17 -11.14
N GLY A 56 -16.78 4.91 -10.97
CA GLY A 56 -17.66 3.81 -10.58
C GLY A 56 -18.26 3.04 -11.75
N PHE A 57 -19.01 2.00 -11.40
CA PHE A 57 -19.75 1.14 -12.33
C PHE A 57 -21.25 1.09 -12.01
N GLY A 58 -22.04 0.50 -12.91
CA GLY A 58 -23.48 0.33 -12.75
C GLY A 58 -24.31 1.56 -13.16
N PRO A 59 -25.55 1.70 -12.68
CA PRO A 59 -26.42 2.80 -13.05
C PRO A 59 -25.84 4.14 -12.59
N PRO A 60 -26.03 5.22 -13.39
CA PRO A 60 -25.53 6.54 -13.04
C PRO A 60 -26.34 7.14 -11.89
N LEU A 61 -25.64 7.69 -10.90
CA LEU A 61 -26.21 8.51 -9.84
C LEU A 61 -26.28 9.99 -10.25
N TYR A 62 -25.24 10.42 -10.98
CA TYR A 62 -25.15 11.79 -11.49
C TYR A 62 -24.47 11.79 -12.84
N GLN A 63 -25.00 12.56 -13.79
CA GLN A 63 -24.42 12.76 -15.10
C GLN A 63 -24.49 14.23 -15.51
N LYS A 64 -23.42 14.71 -16.13
CA LYS A 64 -23.36 16.05 -16.70
C LYS A 64 -22.54 16.05 -18.00
N LYS A 65 -23.14 16.48 -19.09
CA LYS A 65 -22.42 16.66 -20.35
C LYS A 65 -21.76 18.04 -20.38
N VAL A 66 -20.45 18.07 -20.62
CA VAL A 66 -19.68 19.29 -20.79
C VAL A 66 -18.89 19.19 -22.10
N GLY A 67 -19.27 20.01 -23.07
CA GLY A 67 -18.75 19.89 -24.44
C GLY A 67 -19.13 18.55 -25.05
N GLU A 68 -18.15 17.80 -25.52
CA GLU A 68 -18.33 16.47 -26.11
C GLU A 68 -18.31 15.32 -25.10
N THR A 69 -17.88 15.56 -23.86
CA THR A 69 -17.66 14.53 -22.82
C THR A 69 -18.84 14.47 -21.85
N LEU A 70 -19.35 13.26 -21.59
CA LEU A 70 -20.28 12.95 -20.52
C LEU A 70 -19.50 12.57 -19.26
N TYR A 71 -19.63 13.38 -18.21
CA TYR A 71 -19.07 13.07 -16.87
C TYR A 71 -20.13 12.34 -16.07
N SER A 72 -19.77 11.18 -15.49
CA SER A 72 -20.72 10.38 -14.70
C SER A 72 -20.11 9.89 -13.39
N ILE A 73 -20.94 9.91 -12.34
CA ILE A 73 -20.71 9.24 -11.06
C ILE A 73 -21.70 8.10 -10.97
N ARG A 74 -21.22 6.88 -10.73
CA ARG A 74 -22.01 5.66 -10.78
C ARG A 74 -22.13 5.01 -9.42
N LEU A 75 -23.12 4.12 -9.26
CA LEU A 75 -23.56 3.56 -7.97
C LEU A 75 -22.47 2.76 -7.25
N VAL A 76 -21.66 1.98 -7.96
CA VAL A 76 -20.63 1.11 -7.38
C VAL A 76 -19.29 1.81 -7.48
N PRO A 77 -18.72 2.36 -6.38
CA PRO A 77 -17.49 3.17 -6.41
C PRO A 77 -16.23 2.30 -6.49
N LEU A 78 -16.29 1.18 -7.20
CA LEU A 78 -15.18 0.25 -7.38
C LEU A 78 -14.75 0.28 -8.86
N GLY A 79 -13.81 1.18 -9.19
CA GLY A 79 -13.31 1.36 -10.55
C GLY A 79 -13.82 2.62 -11.23
N GLY A 80 -13.53 2.76 -12.51
CA GLY A 80 -13.91 3.83 -13.39
C GLY A 80 -13.62 3.45 -14.82
N TYR A 81 -13.88 4.35 -15.75
CA TYR A 81 -13.47 4.19 -17.14
C TYR A 81 -13.47 5.51 -17.89
N VAL A 82 -12.65 5.57 -18.90
CA VAL A 82 -12.61 6.63 -19.91
C VAL A 82 -12.99 5.99 -21.24
N LYS A 83 -14.13 6.38 -21.81
CA LYS A 83 -14.54 5.89 -23.14
C LYS A 83 -13.99 6.83 -24.22
N LEU A 84 -13.04 6.33 -25.00
CA LEU A 84 -12.44 7.06 -26.12
C LEU A 84 -13.14 6.68 -27.41
N THR A 85 -13.37 7.67 -28.28
CA THR A 85 -13.94 7.41 -29.62
C THR A 85 -13.01 6.49 -30.40
N GLY A 86 -13.53 5.37 -30.89
CA GLY A 86 -12.81 4.37 -31.68
C GLY A 86 -11.86 3.48 -30.89
N GLU A 87 -12.02 3.40 -29.58
CA GLU A 87 -11.20 2.53 -28.74
C GLU A 87 -11.57 1.06 -28.91
N ASP A 88 -12.88 0.76 -28.92
CA ASP A 88 -13.43 -0.58 -29.00
C ASP A 88 -14.06 -0.92 -30.37
N GLU A 89 -14.10 0.07 -31.28
CA GLU A 89 -14.73 -0.06 -32.59
C GLU A 89 -13.75 0.32 -33.70
N GLU A 90 -13.88 -0.33 -34.85
CA GLU A 90 -13.12 0.10 -36.03
C GLU A 90 -13.57 1.49 -36.46
N PRO A 91 -12.64 2.40 -36.85
CA PRO A 91 -12.99 3.75 -37.23
C PRO A 91 -13.93 3.75 -38.44
N ALA A 92 -15.09 4.38 -38.30
CA ALA A 92 -16.03 4.56 -39.40
C ALA A 92 -15.45 5.50 -40.51
N ASP A 93 -14.58 6.46 -40.10
CA ASP A 93 -13.84 7.36 -40.99
C ASP A 93 -12.34 7.27 -40.69
N PRO A 94 -11.52 6.76 -41.63
CA PRO A 94 -10.07 6.70 -41.48
C PRO A 94 -9.40 8.07 -41.38
N LEU A 95 -10.08 9.15 -41.77
CA LEU A 95 -9.55 10.52 -41.73
C LEU A 95 -9.92 11.27 -40.44
N ASP A 96 -10.78 10.71 -39.59
CA ASP A 96 -11.14 11.33 -38.30
C ASP A 96 -9.94 11.32 -37.35
N SER A 97 -9.24 12.44 -37.29
CA SER A 97 -8.08 12.64 -36.43
C SER A 97 -8.44 12.64 -34.92
N SER A 98 -9.71 12.68 -34.55
CA SER A 98 -10.16 12.60 -33.15
C SER A 98 -10.38 11.15 -32.66
N ASN A 99 -10.30 10.18 -33.58
CA ASN A 99 -10.44 8.76 -33.28
C ASN A 99 -9.12 8.19 -32.73
N PHE A 100 -9.19 7.42 -31.63
CA PHE A 100 -8.03 6.80 -30.99
C PHE A 100 -7.24 5.91 -31.93
N GLN A 101 -7.91 5.11 -32.78
CA GLN A 101 -7.23 4.18 -33.70
C GLN A 101 -6.45 4.91 -34.81
N ASN A 102 -6.85 6.13 -35.17
CA ASN A 102 -6.20 6.93 -36.18
C ASN A 102 -4.99 7.71 -35.67
N LYS A 103 -4.70 7.64 -34.35
CA LYS A 103 -3.53 8.26 -33.75
C LYS A 103 -2.25 7.49 -34.03
N SER A 104 -1.13 8.21 -33.96
CA SER A 104 0.18 7.58 -34.04
C SER A 104 0.39 6.53 -32.95
N PHE A 105 1.27 5.58 -33.20
CA PHE A 105 1.64 4.56 -32.20
C PHE A 105 2.05 5.19 -30.86
N LEU A 106 2.90 6.25 -30.91
CA LEU A 106 3.39 6.93 -29.71
C LEU A 106 2.27 7.66 -28.95
N ASP A 107 1.31 8.27 -29.67
CA ASP A 107 0.18 8.94 -29.03
C ASP A 107 -0.72 7.94 -28.32
N ARG A 108 -1.02 6.80 -28.94
CA ARG A 108 -1.79 5.73 -28.32
C ARG A 108 -1.08 5.15 -27.09
N MET A 109 0.22 4.87 -27.21
CA MET A 109 1.03 4.43 -26.06
C MET A 109 1.01 5.43 -24.92
N ALA A 110 1.19 6.74 -25.22
CA ALA A 110 1.17 7.78 -24.21
C ALA A 110 -0.15 7.84 -23.46
N ILE A 111 -1.28 7.68 -24.15
CA ILE A 111 -2.62 7.64 -23.52
C ILE A 111 -2.73 6.43 -22.60
N VAL A 112 -2.33 5.23 -23.04
CA VAL A 112 -2.46 4.01 -22.24
C VAL A 112 -1.52 4.02 -21.03
N VAL A 113 -0.27 4.49 -21.18
CA VAL A 113 0.69 4.57 -20.05
C VAL A 113 0.30 5.63 -19.03
N ALA A 114 -0.47 6.65 -19.43
CA ALA A 114 -0.80 7.78 -18.56
C ALA A 114 -1.59 7.39 -17.31
N GLY A 115 -2.49 6.40 -17.40
CA GLY A 115 -3.22 5.88 -16.23
C GLY A 115 -2.30 5.34 -15.15
N PRO A 116 -1.51 4.29 -15.43
CA PRO A 116 -0.53 3.77 -14.49
C PRO A 116 0.45 4.82 -13.97
N LEU A 117 0.93 5.73 -14.84
CA LEU A 117 1.85 6.79 -14.45
C LEU A 117 1.23 7.75 -13.42
N MET A 118 -0.06 8.07 -13.55
CA MET A 118 -0.75 8.93 -12.58
C MET A 118 -0.88 8.24 -11.21
N ASN A 119 -0.94 6.92 -11.13
CA ASN A 119 -0.87 6.22 -9.85
C ASN A 119 0.52 6.36 -9.19
N TYR A 120 1.61 6.31 -9.95
CA TYR A 120 2.94 6.62 -9.41
C TYR A 120 3.05 8.06 -8.92
N ILE A 121 2.44 9.02 -9.66
CA ILE A 121 2.38 10.42 -9.22
C ILE A 121 1.59 10.55 -7.92
N LEU A 122 0.44 9.89 -7.80
CA LEU A 122 -0.36 9.91 -6.57
C LEU A 122 0.38 9.26 -5.38
N ALA A 123 1.09 8.14 -5.63
CA ALA A 123 1.95 7.53 -4.61
C ALA A 123 3.03 8.52 -4.12
N PHE A 124 3.71 9.19 -5.06
CA PHE A 124 4.67 10.23 -4.72
C PHE A 124 4.04 11.36 -3.91
N LEU A 125 2.86 11.84 -4.26
CA LEU A 125 2.17 12.91 -3.52
C LEU A 125 1.82 12.49 -2.09
N PHE A 126 1.37 11.25 -1.87
CA PHE A 126 1.12 10.73 -0.52
C PHE A 126 2.40 10.66 0.32
N LEU A 127 3.49 10.17 -0.25
CA LEU A 127 4.79 10.10 0.43
C LEU A 127 5.35 11.49 0.73
N TRP A 128 5.28 12.39 -0.24
CA TRP A 128 5.75 13.77 -0.08
C TRP A 128 4.97 14.52 1.02
N PHE A 129 3.65 14.41 1.01
CA PHE A 129 2.80 14.97 2.06
C PHE A 129 3.11 14.34 3.42
N SER A 130 3.31 13.01 3.47
CA SER A 130 3.72 12.29 4.67
C SER A 130 5.07 12.77 5.20
N ALA A 131 6.07 12.91 4.33
CA ALA A 131 7.43 13.34 4.67
C ALA A 131 7.47 14.79 5.23
N ILE A 132 6.70 15.71 4.64
CA ILE A 132 6.59 17.09 5.12
C ILE A 132 5.89 17.13 6.49
N THR A 133 4.79 16.38 6.62
CA THR A 133 3.93 16.45 7.80
C THR A 133 4.55 15.74 9.00
N PHE A 134 5.07 14.52 8.80
CA PHE A 134 5.57 13.67 9.88
C PHE A 134 7.10 13.59 9.93
N GLY A 135 7.78 13.86 8.84
CA GLY A 135 9.22 13.70 8.69
C GLY A 135 9.57 12.40 7.99
N ILE A 136 10.87 12.15 7.86
CA ILE A 136 11.43 10.91 7.28
C ILE A 136 12.20 10.13 8.34
N PRO A 137 12.39 8.81 8.19
CA PRO A 137 13.26 8.04 9.09
C PRO A 137 14.66 8.66 9.19
N ALA A 138 15.19 8.76 10.40
CA ALA A 138 16.50 9.36 10.66
C ALA A 138 17.64 8.36 10.46
N GLY A 139 17.69 7.71 9.29
CA GLY A 139 18.63 6.63 8.98
C GLY A 139 18.43 5.42 9.89
N ASP A 140 19.52 4.86 10.45
CA ASP A 140 19.48 3.69 11.32
C ASP A 140 19.09 4.01 12.78
N LYS A 141 18.48 5.18 13.04
CA LYS A 141 18.04 5.52 14.39
C LYS A 141 16.67 4.96 14.68
N PHE A 142 16.57 4.16 15.74
CA PHE A 142 15.33 3.59 16.24
C PHE A 142 15.06 4.06 17.66
N SER A 143 13.78 4.17 17.97
CA SER A 143 13.30 4.45 19.32
C SER A 143 13.47 3.22 20.22
N THR A 144 13.61 3.44 21.52
CA THR A 144 13.48 2.39 22.54
C THR A 144 12.01 2.04 22.83
N THR A 145 11.06 2.74 22.18
CA THR A 145 9.63 2.38 22.23
C THR A 145 9.36 1.14 21.41
N LEU A 146 8.66 0.17 22.01
CA LEU A 146 8.30 -1.07 21.36
C LEU A 146 7.14 -0.84 20.38
N GLY A 147 7.29 -1.32 19.16
CA GLY A 147 6.22 -1.43 18.17
C GLY A 147 5.39 -2.67 18.39
N GLU A 148 4.89 -3.28 17.31
CA GLU A 148 4.09 -4.50 17.35
C GLU A 148 4.81 -5.63 18.07
N ILE A 149 4.10 -6.30 18.98
CA ILE A 149 4.59 -7.49 19.69
C ILE A 149 4.12 -8.71 18.91
N LEU A 150 5.07 -9.53 18.46
CA LEU A 150 4.75 -10.72 17.67
C LEU A 150 4.04 -11.78 18.55
N PRO A 151 2.96 -12.39 18.07
CA PRO A 151 2.26 -13.45 18.77
C PRO A 151 3.18 -14.64 19.08
N GLY A 152 3.09 -15.18 20.31
CA GLY A 152 3.91 -16.28 20.78
C GLY A 152 5.37 -15.92 21.07
N SER A 153 5.76 -14.66 20.96
CA SER A 153 7.14 -14.21 21.19
C SER A 153 7.51 -14.12 22.67
N GLN A 154 8.82 -14.06 22.94
CA GLN A 154 9.34 -13.87 24.30
C GLN A 154 8.90 -12.52 24.89
N ALA A 155 8.75 -11.49 24.06
CA ALA A 155 8.20 -10.21 24.49
C ALA A 155 6.76 -10.35 24.99
N GLN A 156 5.91 -11.09 24.26
CA GLN A 156 4.53 -11.34 24.66
C GLN A 156 4.46 -12.17 25.94
N LEU A 157 5.25 -13.27 26.03
CA LEU A 157 5.32 -14.14 27.20
C LEU A 157 5.79 -13.38 28.46
N ALA A 158 6.69 -12.42 28.29
CA ALA A 158 7.16 -11.54 29.36
C ALA A 158 6.12 -10.49 29.79
N GLY A 159 5.01 -10.31 29.04
CA GLY A 159 3.99 -9.32 29.33
C GLY A 159 4.30 -7.91 28.82
N LEU A 160 5.29 -7.75 27.93
CA LEU A 160 5.56 -6.52 27.21
C LEU A 160 4.39 -6.18 26.27
N LYS A 161 4.14 -4.90 26.08
CA LYS A 161 3.06 -4.38 25.23
C LYS A 161 3.59 -3.35 24.24
N GLU A 162 2.85 -3.13 23.19
CA GLU A 162 3.10 -2.03 22.28
C GLU A 162 3.09 -0.70 23.02
N LYS A 163 3.91 0.24 22.52
CA LYS A 163 4.13 1.58 23.10
C LYS A 163 4.83 1.57 24.46
N ASP A 164 5.27 0.41 24.97
CA ASP A 164 6.18 0.36 26.10
C ASP A 164 7.51 1.00 25.68
N GLN A 165 8.04 1.92 26.50
CA GLN A 165 9.35 2.51 26.29
C GLN A 165 10.36 1.85 27.20
N VAL A 166 11.36 1.17 26.64
CA VAL A 166 12.46 0.58 27.40
C VAL A 166 13.39 1.68 27.87
N LEU A 167 13.54 1.81 29.18
CA LEU A 167 14.41 2.81 29.82
C LEU A 167 15.79 2.23 30.18
N ALA A 168 15.83 0.94 30.54
CA ALA A 168 17.09 0.26 30.87
C ALA A 168 16.99 -1.24 30.63
N ILE A 169 18.12 -1.87 30.36
CA ILE A 169 18.27 -3.33 30.25
C ILE A 169 19.43 -3.79 31.13
N TRP A 170 19.19 -4.81 31.92
CA TRP A 170 20.17 -5.41 32.81
C TRP A 170 20.29 -6.91 32.56
N CYS A 171 21.54 -7.43 32.56
CA CYS A 171 21.84 -8.85 32.43
C CYS A 171 22.08 -9.47 33.80
N PHE A 172 21.49 -10.64 34.10
CA PHE A 172 21.66 -11.32 35.38
C PHE A 172 23.00 -12.08 35.52
N HIS A 173 23.61 -12.46 34.39
CA HIS A 173 24.73 -13.41 34.42
C HIS A 173 26.11 -12.81 34.72
N LYS A 174 26.30 -11.52 34.54
CA LYS A 174 27.53 -10.81 34.93
C LYS A 174 27.10 -9.65 35.81
N GLN A 175 27.28 -9.82 37.13
CA GLN A 175 27.06 -8.77 38.12
C GLN A 175 27.54 -7.42 37.55
N GLN A 176 26.57 -6.50 37.26
CA GLN A 176 26.79 -5.11 36.89
C GLN A 176 26.90 -4.70 35.39
N HIS A 177 26.39 -5.43 34.44
CA HIS A 177 26.27 -4.87 33.09
C HIS A 177 24.81 -4.55 32.78
N GLY A 178 24.35 -3.40 33.27
CA GLY A 178 23.11 -2.79 32.86
C GLY A 178 23.39 -1.50 32.12
N LYS A 179 22.55 -1.14 31.15
CA LYS A 179 22.60 0.12 30.43
C LYS A 179 21.25 0.82 30.52
N GLU A 180 21.28 2.06 30.97
CA GLU A 180 20.20 3.02 30.77
C GLU A 180 20.19 3.43 29.29
N LEU A 181 19.01 3.55 28.71
CA LEU A 181 18.82 3.84 27.30
C LEU A 181 18.11 5.18 27.12
N GLU A 182 18.64 6.02 26.26
CA GLU A 182 17.91 7.18 25.75
C GLU A 182 16.82 6.75 24.76
N SER A 183 15.82 7.62 24.55
CA SER A 183 14.64 7.30 23.72
C SER A 183 14.97 6.98 22.25
N ASN A 184 16.16 7.38 21.77
CA ASN A 184 16.65 7.19 20.39
C ASN A 184 17.73 6.10 20.26
N GLU A 185 18.03 5.35 21.35
CA GLU A 185 19.03 4.28 21.36
C GLU A 185 18.48 2.88 21.07
N GLY A 186 17.46 2.78 20.21
CA GLY A 186 16.86 1.49 19.85
C GLY A 186 17.85 0.50 19.20
N MET A 187 18.85 0.97 18.44
CA MET A 187 19.89 0.09 17.88
C MET A 187 20.79 -0.50 18.97
N GLU A 188 21.09 0.26 20.01
CA GLU A 188 21.86 -0.26 21.15
C GLU A 188 21.02 -1.26 21.96
N MET A 189 19.72 -0.96 22.15
CA MET A 189 18.76 -1.92 22.71
C MET A 189 18.76 -3.24 21.93
N LYS A 190 18.69 -3.17 20.59
CA LYS A 190 18.73 -4.35 19.71
C LYS A 190 20.05 -5.12 19.88
N LYS A 191 21.17 -4.42 19.93
CA LYS A 191 22.50 -5.02 20.11
C LYS A 191 22.60 -5.76 21.43
N ILE A 192 22.14 -5.14 22.53
CA ILE A 192 22.12 -5.80 23.85
C ILE A 192 21.27 -7.07 23.80
N ILE A 193 20.06 -7.01 23.27
CA ILE A 193 19.16 -8.16 23.14
C ILE A 193 19.79 -9.27 22.29
N SER A 194 20.38 -8.92 21.14
CA SER A 194 20.97 -9.90 20.24
C SER A 194 22.20 -10.61 20.80
N THR A 195 23.01 -9.92 21.61
CA THR A 195 24.23 -10.48 22.18
C THR A 195 24.00 -11.32 23.45
N HIS A 196 22.78 -11.30 24.01
CA HIS A 196 22.41 -12.04 25.23
C HIS A 196 21.33 -13.10 24.93
N ALA A 197 21.45 -13.79 23.79
CA ALA A 197 20.57 -14.90 23.45
C ALA A 197 20.61 -15.99 24.53
N GLY A 198 19.43 -16.50 24.93
CA GLY A 198 19.30 -17.51 25.98
C GLY A 198 19.52 -17.02 27.41
N GLU A 199 19.99 -15.79 27.59
CA GLU A 199 20.22 -15.20 28.91
C GLU A 199 19.01 -14.40 29.40
N LYS A 200 18.73 -14.43 30.71
CA LYS A 200 17.62 -13.69 31.29
C LYS A 200 17.96 -12.22 31.41
N LEU A 201 17.17 -11.37 30.74
CA LEU A 201 17.28 -9.92 30.77
C LEU A 201 16.17 -9.33 31.64
N ARG A 202 16.52 -8.31 32.41
CA ARG A 202 15.61 -7.46 33.18
C ARG A 202 15.44 -6.15 32.41
N LEU A 203 14.21 -5.86 32.00
CA LEU A 203 13.86 -4.66 31.26
C LEU A 203 13.06 -3.73 32.19
N ILE A 204 13.55 -2.51 32.37
CA ILE A 204 12.82 -1.43 33.02
C ILE A 204 12.07 -0.67 31.94
N VAL A 205 10.76 -0.61 32.05
CA VAL A 205 9.87 -0.13 30.99
C VAL A 205 8.94 0.92 31.55
N LYS A 206 8.78 1.99 30.81
CA LYS A 206 7.74 3.01 31.06
C LYS A 206 6.50 2.65 30.22
N ARG A 207 5.39 2.37 30.92
CA ARG A 207 4.07 2.11 30.30
C ARG A 207 3.10 3.21 30.73
N GLY A 208 2.83 4.16 29.85
CA GLY A 208 2.13 5.39 30.20
C GLY A 208 2.93 6.21 31.23
N ASN A 209 2.39 6.40 32.43
CA ASN A 209 3.07 7.10 33.53
C ASN A 209 3.72 6.18 34.58
N GLU A 210 3.58 4.87 34.40
CA GLU A 210 4.10 3.89 35.36
C GLU A 210 5.41 3.28 34.86
N ILE A 211 6.35 3.07 35.78
CA ILE A 211 7.57 2.30 35.53
C ILE A 211 7.31 0.86 36.01
N LYS A 212 7.53 -0.10 35.11
CA LYS A 212 7.35 -1.54 35.36
C LYS A 212 8.62 -2.29 35.01
N GLU A 213 8.80 -3.40 35.67
CA GLU A 213 9.89 -4.31 35.45
C GLU A 213 9.38 -5.60 34.79
N PHE A 214 10.09 -6.06 33.77
CA PHE A 214 9.80 -7.29 33.06
C PHE A 214 11.05 -8.14 32.94
N LEU A 215 10.88 -9.45 33.03
CA LEU A 215 11.94 -10.43 32.78
C LEU A 215 11.66 -11.13 31.47
N ALA A 216 12.60 -11.07 30.54
CA ALA A 216 12.47 -11.69 29.24
C ALA A 216 13.78 -12.42 28.87
N THR A 217 13.65 -13.55 28.19
CA THR A 217 14.81 -14.30 27.70
C THR A 217 14.79 -14.29 26.18
N PRO A 218 15.72 -13.58 25.49
CA PRO A 218 15.80 -13.61 24.04
C PRO A 218 15.95 -15.05 23.53
N THR A 219 15.29 -15.38 22.42
CA THR A 219 15.46 -16.68 21.75
C THR A 219 16.90 -16.85 21.24
N GLY A 220 17.37 -18.10 21.10
CA GLY A 220 18.70 -18.44 20.61
C GLY A 220 19.52 -19.17 21.66
N GLU A 221 20.67 -19.70 21.24
CA GLU A 221 21.62 -20.38 22.13
C GLU A 221 22.45 -19.37 22.91
N ILE A 222 22.82 -19.71 24.15
CA ILE A 222 23.68 -18.87 24.97
C ILE A 222 25.03 -18.64 24.26
N GLY A 223 25.40 -17.36 24.12
CA GLY A 223 26.61 -16.93 23.42
C GLY A 223 26.44 -16.73 21.90
N SER A 224 25.29 -17.04 21.32
CA SER A 224 24.96 -16.61 19.95
C SER A 224 24.69 -15.11 19.89
N LYS A 225 24.81 -14.51 18.67
CA LYS A 225 24.50 -13.09 18.43
C LYS A 225 23.12 -12.90 17.77
N ASP A 226 22.23 -13.87 17.93
CA ASP A 226 20.93 -13.94 17.22
C ASP A 226 19.73 -13.81 18.15
N GLY A 227 19.93 -13.33 19.38
CA GLY A 227 18.87 -13.15 20.36
C GLY A 227 17.74 -12.25 19.86
N LYS A 228 16.49 -12.73 20.03
CA LYS A 228 15.29 -11.98 19.63
C LYS A 228 14.24 -12.05 20.73
N LEU A 229 13.61 -10.93 21.02
CA LEU A 229 12.43 -10.89 21.92
C LEU A 229 11.11 -10.95 21.13
N GLY A 230 11.11 -10.57 19.86
CA GLY A 230 9.95 -10.62 18.98
C GLY A 230 9.02 -9.42 19.13
N PHE A 231 9.58 -8.23 18.91
CA PHE A 231 8.84 -6.98 18.73
C PHE A 231 9.41 -6.21 17.54
N MET A 232 8.61 -5.34 16.96
CA MET A 232 9.05 -4.43 15.91
C MET A 232 9.71 -3.19 16.53
N MET A 233 10.77 -2.71 15.88
CA MET A 233 11.44 -1.46 16.27
C MET A 233 10.78 -0.27 15.57
N VAL A 234 10.54 0.81 16.31
CA VAL A 234 9.96 2.04 15.79
C VAL A 234 11.08 2.98 15.35
N PRO A 235 11.14 3.40 14.06
CA PRO A 235 12.16 4.34 13.61
C PRO A 235 11.95 5.72 14.25
N VAL A 236 13.05 6.44 14.46
CA VAL A 236 13.01 7.86 14.83
C VAL A 236 12.82 8.68 13.56
N TYR A 237 11.90 9.64 13.58
CA TYR A 237 11.63 10.52 12.45
C TYR A 237 12.29 11.88 12.66
N LYS A 238 12.86 12.44 11.59
CA LYS A 238 13.39 13.81 11.55
C LYS A 238 12.58 14.66 10.57
N LYS A 239 12.31 15.90 10.93
CA LYS A 239 11.72 16.87 10.01
C LYS A 239 12.72 17.22 8.91
N VAL A 240 12.21 17.38 7.71
CA VAL A 240 13.00 17.76 6.53
C VAL A 240 12.36 18.93 5.82
N ASN A 241 13.14 19.65 5.03
CA ASN A 241 12.60 20.69 4.17
C ASN A 241 11.88 20.08 2.96
N PRO A 242 10.96 20.83 2.28
CA PRO A 242 10.18 20.32 1.17
C PRO A 242 11.02 19.76 0.00
N PHE A 243 12.20 20.29 -0.26
CA PHE A 243 13.06 19.81 -1.37
C PHE A 243 13.69 18.44 -1.05
N VAL A 244 14.14 18.26 0.19
CA VAL A 244 14.61 16.93 0.66
C VAL A 244 13.45 15.94 0.63
N ALA A 245 12.25 16.35 1.07
CA ALA A 245 11.06 15.51 1.00
C ALA A 245 10.73 15.05 -0.44
N ILE A 246 10.92 15.90 -1.46
CA ILE A 246 10.75 15.52 -2.88
C ILE A 246 11.69 14.38 -3.24
N TYR A 247 12.99 14.54 -2.94
CA TYR A 247 14.01 13.53 -3.27
C TYR A 247 13.72 12.19 -2.56
N GLU A 248 13.49 12.22 -1.26
CA GLU A 248 13.23 11.01 -0.47
C GLU A 248 11.95 10.29 -0.93
N SER A 249 10.88 11.04 -1.21
CA SER A 249 9.63 10.46 -1.71
C SER A 249 9.78 9.83 -3.09
N ALA A 250 10.57 10.42 -3.98
CA ALA A 250 10.88 9.83 -5.28
C ALA A 250 11.70 8.55 -5.13
N LEU A 251 12.66 8.56 -4.18
CA LEU A 251 13.46 7.38 -3.84
C LEU A 251 12.59 6.26 -3.26
N ASP A 252 11.65 6.58 -2.37
CA ASP A 252 10.71 5.60 -1.80
C ASP A 252 9.83 4.96 -2.88
N VAL A 253 9.29 5.74 -3.82
CA VAL A 253 8.55 5.19 -4.98
C VAL A 253 9.41 4.21 -5.77
N TYR A 254 10.66 4.58 -6.04
CA TYR A 254 11.61 3.69 -6.73
C TYR A 254 11.87 2.40 -5.93
N ILE A 255 12.11 2.53 -4.61
CA ILE A 255 12.35 1.38 -3.72
C ILE A 255 11.13 0.46 -3.68
N PHE A 256 9.92 1.00 -3.55
CA PHE A 256 8.69 0.21 -3.54
C PHE A 256 8.49 -0.52 -4.87
N ASN A 257 8.73 0.16 -6.00
CA ASN A 257 8.67 -0.48 -7.31
C ASN A 257 9.69 -1.63 -7.46
N LYS A 258 10.92 -1.43 -6.99
CA LYS A 258 11.96 -2.46 -6.96
C LYS A 258 11.52 -3.65 -6.08
N GLN A 259 10.93 -3.39 -4.91
CA GLN A 259 10.40 -4.43 -4.03
C GLN A 259 9.26 -5.22 -4.68
N MET A 260 8.38 -4.57 -5.47
CA MET A 260 7.34 -5.26 -6.25
C MET A 260 7.95 -6.23 -7.28
N ILE A 261 8.95 -5.78 -8.03
CA ILE A 261 9.66 -6.63 -9.00
C ILE A 261 10.31 -7.83 -8.31
N MET A 262 11.03 -7.59 -7.21
CA MET A 262 11.69 -8.65 -6.45
C MET A 262 10.69 -9.60 -5.79
N GLY A 263 9.60 -9.07 -5.25
CA GLY A 263 8.51 -9.85 -4.67
C GLY A 263 7.89 -10.79 -5.71
N LEU A 264 7.56 -10.26 -6.89
CA LEU A 264 7.02 -11.05 -7.99
C LEU A 264 8.02 -12.16 -8.43
N TYR A 265 9.30 -11.84 -8.54
CA TYR A 265 10.36 -12.82 -8.82
C TYR A 265 10.40 -13.95 -7.78
N TYR A 266 10.32 -13.61 -6.46
CA TYR A 266 10.34 -14.62 -5.40
C TYR A 266 9.08 -15.49 -5.39
N VAL A 267 7.92 -14.93 -5.69
CA VAL A 267 6.67 -15.67 -5.83
C VAL A 267 6.75 -16.65 -7.01
N ILE A 268 7.18 -16.19 -8.19
CA ILE A 268 7.32 -17.04 -9.39
C ILE A 268 8.33 -18.16 -9.15
N THR A 269 9.45 -17.88 -8.48
CA THR A 269 10.48 -18.87 -8.16
C THR A 269 10.15 -19.73 -6.93
N LYS A 270 8.92 -19.60 -6.36
CA LYS A 270 8.45 -20.34 -5.18
C LYS A 270 9.36 -20.24 -3.95
N LYS A 271 10.16 -19.18 -3.86
CA LYS A 271 11.02 -18.93 -2.69
C LYS A 271 10.23 -18.43 -1.49
N ILE A 272 9.06 -17.86 -1.72
CA ILE A 272 8.15 -17.35 -0.66
C ILE A 272 6.75 -17.88 -0.96
N LYS A 273 6.07 -18.37 0.07
CA LYS A 273 4.62 -18.61 0.01
C LYS A 273 3.94 -17.27 0.14
N SER A 274 3.35 -16.74 -0.93
CA SER A 274 2.62 -15.48 -0.88
C SER A 274 1.28 -15.65 -0.19
N GLY A 275 1.03 -14.84 0.83
CA GLY A 275 -0.33 -14.52 1.24
C GLY A 275 -0.87 -13.43 0.32
N VAL A 276 -1.78 -13.73 -0.58
CA VAL A 276 -2.46 -12.70 -1.37
C VAL A 276 -3.58 -12.13 -0.53
N SER A 277 -3.63 -10.80 -0.39
CA SER A 277 -4.76 -10.08 0.21
C SER A 277 -5.60 -9.47 -0.90
N GLY A 278 -6.91 -9.65 -0.81
CA GLY A 278 -7.87 -9.04 -1.71
C GLY A 278 -8.29 -7.63 -1.23
N PRO A 279 -9.28 -7.03 -1.90
CA PRO A 279 -9.74 -5.69 -1.57
C PRO A 279 -10.19 -5.54 -0.11
N VAL A 280 -10.87 -6.54 0.44
CA VAL A 280 -11.35 -6.55 1.82
C VAL A 280 -10.18 -6.62 2.81
N GLY A 281 -9.19 -7.46 2.53
CA GLY A 281 -7.97 -7.57 3.34
C GLY A 281 -7.16 -6.28 3.33
N ILE A 282 -7.02 -5.64 2.17
CA ILE A 282 -6.30 -4.35 2.02
C ILE A 282 -6.99 -3.26 2.83
N VAL A 283 -8.32 -3.09 2.71
CA VAL A 283 -9.09 -2.11 3.49
C VAL A 283 -8.96 -2.40 4.98
N SER A 284 -9.11 -3.66 5.39
CA SER A 284 -8.94 -4.06 6.81
C SER A 284 -7.55 -3.72 7.33
N MET A 285 -6.50 -3.95 6.54
CA MET A 285 -5.12 -3.59 6.89
C MET A 285 -4.94 -2.07 7.00
N MET A 286 -5.50 -1.28 6.09
CA MET A 286 -5.46 0.19 6.16
C MET A 286 -6.13 0.72 7.42
N ILE A 287 -7.30 0.18 7.78
CA ILE A 287 -8.03 0.55 8.99
C ILE A 287 -7.21 0.19 10.22
N HIS A 288 -6.70 -1.05 10.28
CA HIS A 288 -5.95 -1.54 11.43
C HIS A 288 -4.66 -0.74 11.65
N GLN A 289 -3.84 -0.61 10.61
CA GLN A 289 -2.57 0.13 10.70
C GLN A 289 -2.80 1.62 10.97
N GLY A 290 -3.81 2.24 10.33
CA GLY A 290 -4.15 3.62 10.60
C GLY A 290 -4.61 3.84 12.05
N ALA A 291 -5.51 3.00 12.56
CA ALA A 291 -6.01 3.11 13.93
C ALA A 291 -4.94 2.83 14.98
N GLN A 292 -4.00 1.94 14.69
CA GLN A 292 -2.95 1.52 15.63
C GLN A 292 -1.72 2.42 15.59
N TYR A 293 -1.25 2.76 14.39
CA TYR A 293 0.02 3.46 14.21
C TYR A 293 -0.14 4.91 13.70
N GLY A 294 -1.37 5.32 13.37
CA GLY A 294 -1.70 6.69 12.98
C GLY A 294 -1.62 6.97 11.50
N PHE A 295 -1.89 8.24 11.16
CA PHE A 295 -2.10 8.68 9.78
C PHE A 295 -0.85 8.61 8.91
N PHE A 296 0.34 8.65 9.51
CA PHE A 296 1.61 8.41 8.80
C PHE A 296 1.64 7.04 8.11
N TYR A 297 1.37 5.98 8.87
CA TYR A 297 1.37 4.62 8.33
C TYR A 297 0.25 4.39 7.32
N PHE A 298 -0.91 5.01 7.56
CA PHE A 298 -2.02 4.99 6.62
C PHE A 298 -1.66 5.57 5.25
N LEU A 299 -1.00 6.75 5.21
CA LEU A 299 -0.55 7.39 3.97
C LEU A 299 0.54 6.59 3.25
N ASN A 300 1.49 6.03 3.99
CA ASN A 300 2.55 5.20 3.41
C ASN A 300 1.95 3.93 2.78
N LEU A 301 0.99 3.29 3.45
CA LEU A 301 0.30 2.14 2.89
C LEU A 301 -0.52 2.52 1.65
N ALA A 302 -1.21 3.67 1.66
CA ALA A 302 -1.89 4.21 0.49
C ALA A 302 -0.93 4.42 -0.69
N ALA A 303 0.28 4.92 -0.44
CA ALA A 303 1.32 5.07 -1.46
C ALA A 303 1.78 3.71 -2.02
N ILE A 304 2.03 2.73 -1.16
CA ILE A 304 2.40 1.37 -1.58
C ILE A 304 1.31 0.77 -2.48
N ILE A 305 0.03 0.90 -2.10
CA ILE A 305 -1.11 0.40 -2.90
C ILE A 305 -1.12 1.08 -4.28
N ASN A 306 -0.87 2.40 -4.35
CA ASN A 306 -0.79 3.10 -5.63
C ASN A 306 0.35 2.61 -6.51
N VAL A 307 1.55 2.37 -5.95
CA VAL A 307 2.67 1.77 -6.68
C VAL A 307 2.27 0.38 -7.18
N CYS A 308 1.61 -0.44 -6.35
CA CYS A 308 1.13 -1.76 -6.75
C CYS A 308 0.15 -1.66 -7.93
N VAL A 309 -0.85 -0.78 -7.85
CA VAL A 309 -1.84 -0.60 -8.92
C VAL A 309 -1.17 -0.13 -10.21
N GLY A 310 -0.28 0.88 -10.14
CA GLY A 310 0.49 1.34 -11.29
C GLY A 310 1.36 0.24 -11.90
N PHE A 311 2.06 -0.53 -11.06
CA PHE A 311 2.93 -1.63 -11.49
C PHE A 311 2.14 -2.74 -12.18
N PHE A 312 1.07 -3.25 -11.55
CA PHE A 312 0.28 -4.35 -12.11
C PHE A 312 -0.43 -3.93 -13.39
N ASN A 313 -0.90 -2.67 -13.50
CA ASN A 313 -1.50 -2.18 -14.74
C ASN A 313 -0.51 -2.08 -15.91
N LEU A 314 0.80 -2.04 -15.67
CA LEU A 314 1.82 -2.11 -16.73
C LEU A 314 2.20 -3.53 -17.12
N LEU A 315 1.80 -4.56 -16.37
CA LEU A 315 2.09 -5.94 -16.73
C LEU A 315 1.22 -6.43 -17.91
N PRO A 316 1.72 -7.34 -18.74
CA PRO A 316 0.99 -7.89 -19.89
C PRO A 316 -0.11 -8.87 -19.45
N ILE A 317 -1.03 -8.40 -18.63
CA ILE A 317 -2.15 -9.19 -18.10
C ILE A 317 -3.43 -8.76 -18.81
N PRO A 318 -4.22 -9.69 -19.40
CA PRO A 318 -5.50 -9.37 -19.99
C PRO A 318 -6.42 -8.63 -18.99
N ALA A 319 -7.20 -7.69 -19.50
CA ALA A 319 -8.03 -6.73 -18.77
C ALA A 319 -7.28 -5.54 -18.15
N LEU A 320 -5.94 -5.52 -18.16
CA LEU A 320 -5.14 -4.38 -17.69
C LEU A 320 -4.50 -3.63 -18.88
N ASP A 321 -4.06 -2.39 -18.64
CA ASP A 321 -3.48 -1.49 -19.66
C ASP A 321 -2.23 -2.08 -20.33
N GLY A 322 -1.41 -2.81 -19.58
CA GLY A 322 -0.21 -3.44 -20.08
C GLY A 322 -0.46 -4.41 -21.23
N MET A 323 -1.61 -5.09 -21.25
CA MET A 323 -1.96 -5.95 -22.39
C MET A 323 -2.30 -5.12 -23.63
N ARG A 324 -2.93 -3.95 -23.48
CA ARG A 324 -3.12 -3.00 -24.60
C ARG A 324 -1.79 -2.52 -25.17
N LEU A 325 -0.81 -2.22 -24.32
CA LEU A 325 0.55 -1.87 -24.76
C LEU A 325 1.17 -2.98 -25.60
N VAL A 326 1.00 -4.25 -25.19
CA VAL A 326 1.47 -5.40 -25.98
C VAL A 326 0.78 -5.48 -27.34
N PHE A 327 -0.53 -5.29 -27.41
CA PHE A 327 -1.26 -5.28 -28.69
C PHE A 327 -0.82 -4.13 -29.60
N LEU A 328 -0.62 -2.93 -29.05
CA LEU A 328 -0.10 -1.78 -29.77
C LEU A 328 1.31 -2.07 -30.33
N PHE A 329 2.18 -2.64 -29.52
CA PHE A 329 3.54 -3.00 -29.93
C PHE A 329 3.56 -4.06 -31.05
N ILE A 330 2.79 -5.15 -30.89
CA ILE A 330 2.65 -6.20 -31.93
C ILE A 330 2.07 -5.59 -33.23
N GLY A 331 1.05 -4.73 -33.12
CA GLY A 331 0.45 -4.05 -34.26
C GLY A 331 1.45 -3.17 -35.02
N SER A 332 2.29 -2.45 -34.27
CA SER A 332 3.36 -1.62 -34.86
C SER A 332 4.41 -2.46 -35.60
N LEU A 333 4.84 -3.59 -35.03
CA LEU A 333 5.81 -4.49 -35.69
C LEU A 333 5.25 -5.15 -36.94
N ARG A 334 3.94 -5.43 -36.98
CA ARG A 334 3.27 -6.06 -38.13
C ARG A 334 2.85 -5.06 -39.22
N GLY A 335 3.00 -3.76 -38.98
CA GLY A 335 2.50 -2.71 -39.87
C GLY A 335 0.97 -2.64 -40.00
N ARG A 336 0.23 -3.37 -39.17
CA ARG A 336 -1.26 -3.36 -39.13
C ARG A 336 -1.75 -3.64 -37.70
N SER A 337 -2.80 -2.94 -37.31
CA SER A 337 -3.45 -3.13 -36.01
C SER A 337 -4.01 -4.54 -35.85
N ILE A 338 -4.05 -5.04 -34.62
CA ILE A 338 -4.80 -6.25 -34.27
C ILE A 338 -6.28 -5.89 -34.33
N SER A 339 -7.13 -6.78 -34.83
CA SER A 339 -8.56 -6.47 -34.93
C SER A 339 -9.18 -6.31 -33.53
N GLN A 340 -10.03 -5.31 -33.38
CA GLN A 340 -10.71 -4.95 -32.14
C GLN A 340 -11.46 -6.15 -31.51
N LYS A 341 -12.08 -6.98 -32.35
CA LYS A 341 -12.77 -8.21 -31.90
C LYS A 341 -11.84 -9.17 -31.16
N LYS A 342 -10.59 -9.33 -31.63
CA LYS A 342 -9.60 -10.22 -30.99
C LYS A 342 -9.07 -9.62 -29.70
N GLU A 343 -8.76 -8.32 -29.70
CA GLU A 343 -8.31 -7.59 -28.53
C GLU A 343 -9.41 -7.62 -27.45
N GLY A 344 -10.64 -7.25 -27.78
CA GLY A 344 -11.79 -7.27 -26.90
C GLY A 344 -12.07 -8.66 -26.33
N PHE A 345 -11.95 -9.74 -27.14
CA PHE A 345 -12.13 -11.10 -26.66
C PHE A 345 -11.08 -11.51 -25.61
N VAL A 346 -9.81 -11.16 -25.82
CA VAL A 346 -8.74 -11.43 -24.84
C VAL A 346 -8.98 -10.64 -23.54
N HIS A 347 -9.34 -9.36 -23.65
CA HIS A 347 -9.68 -8.55 -22.48
C HIS A 347 -10.90 -9.07 -21.75
N TYR A 348 -11.94 -9.52 -22.46
CA TYR A 348 -13.14 -10.10 -21.86
C TYR A 348 -12.84 -11.36 -21.03
N ILE A 349 -12.03 -12.29 -21.58
CA ILE A 349 -11.60 -13.48 -20.84
C ILE A 349 -10.80 -13.08 -19.61
N GLY A 350 -9.84 -12.15 -19.77
CA GLY A 350 -9.04 -11.65 -18.66
C GLY A 350 -9.89 -11.02 -17.56
N PHE A 351 -10.91 -10.26 -17.94
CA PHE A 351 -11.84 -9.63 -17.00
C PHE A 351 -12.62 -10.67 -16.18
N ILE A 352 -13.13 -11.72 -16.82
CA ILE A 352 -13.81 -12.83 -16.13
C ILE A 352 -12.86 -13.50 -15.14
N LEU A 353 -11.63 -13.80 -15.56
CA LEU A 353 -10.63 -14.43 -14.69
C LEU A 353 -10.25 -13.51 -13.51
N LEU A 354 -10.13 -12.21 -13.75
CA LEU A 354 -9.85 -11.22 -12.70
C LEU A 354 -10.99 -11.15 -11.68
N ILE A 355 -12.25 -11.13 -12.14
CA ILE A 355 -13.42 -11.14 -11.25
C ILE A 355 -13.44 -12.43 -10.41
N LEU A 356 -13.21 -13.59 -11.01
CA LEU A 356 -13.14 -14.86 -10.28
C LEU A 356 -12.02 -14.85 -9.24
N LEU A 357 -10.85 -14.34 -9.59
CA LEU A 357 -9.74 -14.20 -8.65
C LEU A 357 -10.11 -13.27 -7.48
N ILE A 358 -10.70 -12.12 -7.76
CA ILE A 358 -11.16 -11.16 -6.72
C ILE A 358 -12.17 -11.84 -5.79
N LEU A 359 -13.14 -12.59 -6.32
CA LEU A 359 -14.13 -13.29 -5.50
C LEU A 359 -13.49 -14.35 -4.60
N VAL A 360 -12.57 -15.17 -5.13
CA VAL A 360 -11.85 -16.18 -4.35
C VAL A 360 -11.02 -15.57 -3.24
N VAL A 361 -10.25 -14.50 -3.56
CA VAL A 361 -9.39 -13.84 -2.58
C VAL A 361 -10.23 -13.10 -1.53
N THR A 362 -11.32 -12.43 -1.95
CA THR A 362 -12.26 -11.78 -1.00
C THR A 362 -12.89 -12.79 -0.05
N TYR A 363 -13.29 -13.97 -0.55
CA TYR A 363 -13.79 -15.05 0.29
C TYR A 363 -12.74 -15.49 1.33
N GLN A 364 -11.49 -15.65 0.90
CA GLN A 364 -10.39 -15.99 1.82
C GLN A 364 -10.14 -14.89 2.86
N ASP A 365 -10.19 -13.61 2.47
CA ASP A 365 -10.04 -12.49 3.39
C ASP A 365 -11.13 -12.50 4.47
N ILE A 366 -12.40 -12.72 4.07
CA ILE A 366 -13.53 -12.80 5.00
C ILE A 366 -13.33 -13.97 5.97
N LEU A 367 -12.92 -15.14 5.48
CA LEU A 367 -12.64 -16.29 6.35
C LEU A 367 -11.53 -16.01 7.36
N ARG A 368 -10.45 -15.33 6.95
CA ARG A 368 -9.35 -14.94 7.85
C ARG A 368 -9.85 -13.98 8.93
N ILE A 369 -10.62 -12.95 8.54
CA ILE A 369 -11.19 -11.98 9.49
C ILE A 369 -12.11 -12.69 10.51
N VAL A 370 -12.99 -13.57 10.05
CA VAL A 370 -13.93 -14.32 10.93
C VAL A 370 -13.19 -15.25 11.88
N ARG A 371 -12.08 -15.87 11.44
CA ARG A 371 -11.25 -16.76 12.29
C ARG A 371 -10.35 -15.98 13.26
N GLY A 372 -10.26 -14.66 13.15
CA GLY A 372 -9.33 -13.85 13.93
C GLY A 372 -7.85 -14.06 13.56
N ASP A 373 -7.58 -14.62 12.37
CA ASP A 373 -6.22 -14.79 11.87
C ASP A 373 -5.64 -13.42 11.52
N ASN A 374 -4.38 -13.17 11.92
CA ASN A 374 -3.69 -11.96 11.51
C ASN A 374 -3.56 -11.93 9.98
N LEU A 375 -4.05 -10.85 9.36
CA LEU A 375 -3.97 -10.61 7.91
C LEU A 375 -2.51 -10.43 7.42
N ILE A 376 -1.58 -10.27 8.36
CA ILE A 376 -0.13 -10.11 8.13
C ILE A 376 0.55 -11.34 8.72
N LYS A 377 0.84 -12.32 7.89
CA LYS A 377 1.77 -13.42 8.19
C LYS A 377 2.94 -13.39 7.24
#